data_d9cbf4696e10a08925c768976a40fb69
#
_entry.id   d9cbf4696e10a08925c768976a40fb69
#
_cell.length_a   1.000
_cell.length_b   1.000
_cell.length_c   1.000
_cell.angle_alpha   90.00
_cell.angle_beta   90.00
_cell.angle_gamma   90.00
#
_symmetry.space_group_name_H-M   'P 1'
#
loop_
_entity.id
_entity.type
_entity.pdbx_description
1 polymer ?
#
loop_
_entity_poly.entity_id
_entity_poly.type
_entity_poly.pdbx_seq_one_letter_code
_entity_poly.pdbx_strand_id
1 'polypeptide(L)'
;MIRPPGISRKDQRKNPRKADELVVVSGASSGIGAATARALASMGYHVLAGVRTDSEANAVRAEGIEPVTLDITVPEHIGALARRIADDPERRALRALVNNAGIEINAPVEVLPLALWREQFEVNLFGHIAVIQELLPFLRRSRGRIVNISSVGGVAALPVFGAYAGTKFALEAASDSLRREVSAHGVQVVVVQPGGVRTEMAARSGDLSLELAAAMNTEHQRLYSDLINATVASNTAFLERALPAAKAGAKIARVATTPRPRARYTLGTDAAFIIPLTRFLPARLMDAILTMSHRPRKPKTASTPAAKSAGSPS
;
A
#
# COMPACT_ATOMS: atom_id res chain seq x y z
N MET A 1 -39.15 19.91 -48.56
CA MET A 1 -38.39 19.05 -47.63
C MET A 1 -36.95 19.59 -47.55
N ILE A 2 -36.65 20.35 -46.52
CA ILE A 2 -35.34 20.95 -46.28
C ILE A 2 -34.61 20.04 -45.32
N ARG A 3 -33.48 19.45 -45.73
CA ARG A 3 -32.58 18.66 -44.83
C ARG A 3 -31.91 19.58 -43.83
N PRO A 4 -31.84 19.20 -42.55
CA PRO A 4 -31.06 19.96 -41.58
C PRO A 4 -29.57 19.81 -41.86
N PRO A 5 -28.73 20.82 -41.55
CA PRO A 5 -27.28 20.80 -41.80
C PRO A 5 -26.62 19.72 -40.95
N GLY A 6 -25.77 18.91 -41.60
CA GLY A 6 -25.04 17.83 -40.99
C GLY A 6 -24.05 18.34 -39.94
N ILE A 7 -24.20 17.89 -38.71
CA ILE A 7 -23.21 18.05 -37.63
C ILE A 7 -21.96 17.27 -38.01
N SER A 8 -20.89 17.98 -38.22
CA SER A 8 -19.56 17.44 -38.59
C SER A 8 -19.06 16.50 -37.49
N ARG A 9 -18.85 15.22 -37.85
CA ARG A 9 -18.26 14.19 -36.98
C ARG A 9 -16.78 14.41 -36.64
N LYS A 10 -16.17 15.57 -36.95
CA LYS A 10 -14.75 15.85 -36.77
C LYS A 10 -14.36 16.48 -35.41
N ASP A 11 -15.33 16.81 -34.54
CA ASP A 11 -15.03 17.52 -33.28
C ASP A 11 -14.99 16.63 -32.02
N GLN A 12 -14.91 15.34 -32.20
CA GLN A 12 -14.85 14.40 -31.05
C GLN A 12 -13.54 13.62 -31.08
N ARG A 13 -12.55 14.11 -30.40
CA ARG A 13 -11.43 13.47 -29.68
C ARG A 13 -10.17 14.33 -29.69
N LYS A 14 -10.22 15.52 -29.15
CA LYS A 14 -9.00 16.09 -28.55
C LYS A 14 -8.70 15.20 -27.33
N ASN A 15 -7.58 14.48 -27.38
CA ASN A 15 -7.05 13.80 -26.20
C ASN A 15 -6.88 14.88 -25.13
N PRO A 16 -7.56 14.80 -23.95
CA PRO A 16 -7.44 15.86 -22.94
C PRO A 16 -5.97 16.06 -22.62
N ARG A 17 -5.53 17.30 -22.45
CA ARG A 17 -4.19 17.59 -21.96
C ARG A 17 -4.10 17.01 -20.54
N LYS A 18 -2.96 16.48 -20.16
CA LYS A 18 -2.79 15.92 -18.81
C LYS A 18 -3.08 16.95 -17.70
N ALA A 19 -2.81 18.22 -17.97
CA ALA A 19 -3.17 19.34 -17.08
C ALA A 19 -4.69 19.49 -16.88
N ASP A 20 -5.50 18.96 -17.79
CA ASP A 20 -6.96 19.01 -17.70
C ASP A 20 -7.53 17.81 -16.88
N GLU A 21 -6.68 17.04 -16.22
CA GLU A 21 -7.07 15.85 -15.44
C GLU A 21 -6.56 15.91 -14.00
N LEU A 22 -7.47 15.56 -13.07
CA LEU A 22 -7.17 15.40 -11.63
C LEU A 22 -6.74 13.96 -11.31
N VAL A 23 -5.81 13.82 -10.37
CA VAL A 23 -5.51 12.52 -9.73
C VAL A 23 -5.53 12.71 -8.22
N VAL A 24 -6.28 11.89 -7.50
CA VAL A 24 -6.27 11.83 -6.03
C VAL A 24 -5.27 10.78 -5.58
N VAL A 25 -4.43 11.11 -4.59
CA VAL A 25 -3.53 10.17 -3.92
C VAL A 25 -3.74 10.27 -2.41
N SER A 26 -4.29 9.26 -1.76
CA SER A 26 -4.44 9.23 -0.31
C SER A 26 -3.12 8.84 0.38
N GLY A 27 -2.87 9.34 1.61
CA GLY A 27 -1.65 9.08 2.36
C GLY A 27 -0.40 9.57 1.62
N ALA A 28 -0.45 10.81 1.11
CA ALA A 28 0.59 11.39 0.27
C ALA A 28 1.68 12.14 1.04
N SER A 29 1.66 12.13 2.38
CA SER A 29 2.62 12.86 3.21
C SER A 29 4.04 12.29 3.11
N SER A 30 4.19 10.97 2.93
CA SER A 30 5.49 10.31 2.88
C SER A 30 5.51 9.06 1.97
N GLY A 31 6.64 8.38 1.92
CA GLY A 31 6.77 7.05 1.32
C GLY A 31 6.28 6.93 -0.12
N ILE A 32 5.50 5.88 -0.37
CA ILE A 32 4.95 5.56 -1.70
C ILE A 32 3.99 6.65 -2.19
N GLY A 33 3.12 7.16 -1.30
CA GLY A 33 2.12 8.16 -1.66
C GLY A 33 2.76 9.47 -2.14
N ALA A 34 3.68 10.03 -1.37
CA ALA A 34 4.42 11.24 -1.74
C ALA A 34 5.22 11.06 -3.04
N ALA A 35 5.86 9.90 -3.20
CA ALA A 35 6.60 9.59 -4.42
C ALA A 35 5.67 9.46 -5.64
N THR A 36 4.48 8.89 -5.46
CA THR A 36 3.46 8.78 -6.52
C THR A 36 2.92 10.15 -6.90
N ALA A 37 2.61 10.99 -5.92
CA ALA A 37 2.13 12.36 -6.17
C ALA A 37 3.14 13.17 -6.97
N ARG A 38 4.42 13.17 -6.56
CA ARG A 38 5.49 13.83 -7.31
C ARG A 38 5.66 13.29 -8.73
N ALA A 39 5.60 11.98 -8.91
CA ALA A 39 5.71 11.36 -10.23
C ALA A 39 4.53 11.72 -11.15
N LEU A 40 3.31 11.81 -10.63
CA LEU A 40 2.13 12.23 -11.38
C LEU A 40 2.21 13.71 -11.77
N ALA A 41 2.60 14.58 -10.84
CA ALA A 41 2.80 16.01 -11.11
C ALA A 41 3.87 16.24 -12.18
N SER A 42 5.01 15.52 -12.11
CA SER A 42 6.06 15.60 -13.14
C SER A 42 5.61 15.07 -14.51
N MET A 43 4.55 14.27 -14.56
CA MET A 43 3.89 13.84 -15.81
C MET A 43 2.88 14.88 -16.33
N GLY A 44 2.64 15.98 -15.60
CA GLY A 44 1.75 17.08 -15.95
C GLY A 44 0.31 16.93 -15.46
N TYR A 45 0.01 16.00 -14.53
CA TYR A 45 -1.31 15.90 -13.89
C TYR A 45 -1.41 16.86 -12.71
N HIS A 46 -2.63 17.36 -12.44
CA HIS A 46 -2.92 18.04 -11.18
C HIS A 46 -3.28 17.02 -10.10
N VAL A 47 -2.51 16.98 -9.02
CA VAL A 47 -2.60 15.96 -7.98
C VAL A 47 -3.22 16.55 -6.72
N LEU A 48 -4.36 16.01 -6.29
CA LEU A 48 -4.91 16.24 -4.96
C LEU A 48 -4.25 15.25 -4.00
N ALA A 49 -3.30 15.75 -3.22
CA ALA A 49 -2.47 14.96 -2.31
C ALA A 49 -3.11 14.92 -0.92
N GLY A 50 -3.73 13.80 -0.56
CA GLY A 50 -4.38 13.59 0.75
C GLY A 50 -3.36 13.47 1.86
N VAL A 51 -3.41 14.38 2.83
CA VAL A 51 -2.58 14.48 4.02
C VAL A 51 -3.44 14.77 5.26
N ARG A 52 -2.93 14.56 6.47
CA ARG A 52 -3.74 14.66 7.69
C ARG A 52 -3.52 15.95 8.46
N THR A 53 -2.36 16.59 8.31
CA THR A 53 -1.97 17.77 9.07
C THR A 53 -1.46 18.90 8.17
N ASP A 54 -1.52 20.12 8.65
CA ASP A 54 -1.00 21.30 7.93
C ASP A 54 0.52 21.21 7.72
N SER A 55 1.25 20.62 8.66
CA SER A 55 2.69 20.38 8.52
C SER A 55 2.99 19.45 7.33
N GLU A 56 2.24 18.35 7.21
CA GLU A 56 2.33 17.43 6.07
C GLU A 56 1.93 18.14 4.76
N ALA A 57 0.88 18.99 4.80
CA ALA A 57 0.44 19.75 3.65
C ALA A 57 1.53 20.69 3.12
N ASN A 58 2.20 21.39 4.03
CA ASN A 58 3.31 22.29 3.66
C ASN A 58 4.52 21.52 3.09
N ALA A 59 4.81 20.32 3.63
CA ALA A 59 5.92 19.50 3.19
C ALA A 59 5.71 18.86 1.81
N VAL A 60 4.46 18.60 1.40
CA VAL A 60 4.16 17.94 0.11
C VAL A 60 3.80 18.93 -1.00
N ARG A 61 3.46 20.18 -0.66
CA ARG A 61 3.08 21.23 -1.62
C ARG A 61 4.19 21.50 -2.63
N ALA A 62 3.85 21.40 -3.91
CA ALA A 62 4.75 21.68 -5.02
C ALA A 62 3.93 22.02 -6.27
N GLU A 63 4.60 22.42 -7.34
CA GLU A 63 3.94 22.64 -8.64
C GLU A 63 3.21 21.37 -9.08
N GLY A 64 1.95 21.51 -9.47
CA GLY A 64 1.08 20.38 -9.83
C GLY A 64 0.61 19.52 -8.67
N ILE A 65 0.96 19.84 -7.41
CA ILE A 65 0.50 19.13 -6.21
C ILE A 65 -0.24 20.08 -5.28
N GLU A 66 -1.52 19.83 -5.09
CA GLU A 66 -2.41 20.51 -4.16
C GLU A 66 -2.66 19.60 -2.95
N PRO A 67 -2.16 19.94 -1.75
CA PRO A 67 -2.52 19.21 -0.54
C PRO A 67 -3.98 19.40 -0.20
N VAL A 68 -4.65 18.31 0.20
CA VAL A 68 -6.01 18.31 0.73
C VAL A 68 -6.04 17.56 2.06
N THR A 69 -6.76 18.09 3.04
CA THR A 69 -6.92 17.39 4.32
C THR A 69 -7.77 16.15 4.10
N LEU A 70 -7.18 14.97 4.29
CA LEU A 70 -7.81 13.69 4.05
C LEU A 70 -7.30 12.63 5.04
N ASP A 71 -8.03 12.48 6.13
CA ASP A 71 -8.06 11.24 6.88
C ASP A 71 -9.20 10.39 6.32
N ILE A 72 -8.88 9.22 5.79
CA ILE A 72 -9.87 8.36 5.11
C ILE A 72 -10.81 7.64 6.09
N THR A 73 -10.61 7.79 7.39
CA THR A 73 -11.50 7.30 8.45
C THR A 73 -12.51 8.37 8.91
N VAL A 74 -12.39 9.60 8.39
CA VAL A 74 -13.23 10.76 8.74
C VAL A 74 -14.15 11.09 7.56
N PRO A 75 -15.47 10.81 7.65
CA PRO A 75 -16.43 11.03 6.56
C PRO A 75 -16.45 12.47 6.05
N GLU A 76 -16.28 13.45 6.95
CA GLU A 76 -16.30 14.90 6.62
C GLU A 76 -15.13 15.27 5.69
N HIS A 77 -13.95 14.65 5.87
CA HIS A 77 -12.78 14.85 5.01
C HIS A 77 -13.04 14.28 3.62
N ILE A 78 -13.65 13.09 3.55
CA ILE A 78 -13.99 12.45 2.28
C ILE A 78 -15.03 13.28 1.51
N GLY A 79 -16.06 13.77 2.20
CA GLY A 79 -17.06 14.67 1.62
C GLY A 79 -16.46 16.02 1.16
N ALA A 80 -15.48 16.57 1.91
CA ALA A 80 -14.78 17.79 1.51
C ALA A 80 -13.95 17.56 0.24
N LEU A 81 -13.27 16.41 0.11
CA LEU A 81 -12.57 16.03 -1.10
C LEU A 81 -13.51 15.92 -2.31
N ALA A 82 -14.68 15.31 -2.13
CA ALA A 82 -15.68 15.21 -3.21
C ALA A 82 -16.18 16.59 -3.67
N ARG A 83 -16.45 17.50 -2.72
CA ARG A 83 -16.80 18.89 -3.03
C ARG A 83 -15.66 19.61 -3.76
N ARG A 84 -14.40 19.46 -3.31
CA ARG A 84 -13.23 20.04 -4.00
C ARG A 84 -13.12 19.57 -5.44
N ILE A 85 -13.44 18.31 -5.74
CA ILE A 85 -13.46 17.77 -7.11
C ILE A 85 -14.65 18.31 -7.90
N ALA A 86 -15.84 18.40 -7.29
CA ALA A 86 -17.05 18.92 -7.93
C ALA A 86 -16.91 20.39 -8.33
N ASP A 87 -16.30 21.18 -7.46
CA ASP A 87 -16.13 22.63 -7.58
C ASP A 87 -14.77 23.00 -8.20
N ASP A 88 -14.13 22.07 -8.91
CA ASP A 88 -12.82 22.35 -9.51
C ASP A 88 -12.87 23.53 -10.47
N PRO A 89 -12.09 24.62 -10.23
CA PRO A 89 -12.20 25.86 -10.99
C PRO A 89 -11.88 25.69 -12.49
N GLU A 90 -11.06 24.70 -12.81
CA GLU A 90 -10.70 24.36 -14.20
C GLU A 90 -11.57 23.24 -14.78
N ARG A 91 -12.54 22.73 -14.01
CA ARG A 91 -13.46 21.64 -14.40
C ARG A 91 -12.72 20.38 -14.89
N ARG A 92 -11.57 20.10 -14.29
CA ARG A 92 -10.74 18.94 -14.63
C ARG A 92 -11.47 17.64 -14.29
N ALA A 93 -11.34 16.65 -15.17
CA ALA A 93 -11.94 15.35 -14.94
C ALA A 93 -11.10 14.51 -13.96
N LEU A 94 -11.73 13.76 -13.05
CA LEU A 94 -11.03 12.84 -12.16
C LEU A 94 -10.50 11.63 -12.95
N ARG A 95 -9.22 11.64 -13.29
CA ARG A 95 -8.54 10.59 -14.06
C ARG A 95 -8.33 9.32 -13.26
N ALA A 96 -7.86 9.46 -12.01
CA ALA A 96 -7.60 8.32 -11.15
C ALA A 96 -7.71 8.66 -9.67
N LEU A 97 -8.05 7.63 -8.89
CA LEU A 97 -7.90 7.57 -7.44
C LEU A 97 -6.80 6.55 -7.12
N VAL A 98 -5.76 6.96 -6.42
CA VAL A 98 -4.74 6.08 -5.84
C VAL A 98 -5.02 5.94 -4.35
N ASN A 99 -5.63 4.84 -3.95
CA ASN A 99 -5.85 4.45 -2.56
C ASN A 99 -4.55 3.89 -1.99
N ASN A 100 -3.76 4.75 -1.34
CA ASN A 100 -2.45 4.42 -0.82
C ASN A 100 -2.34 4.56 0.70
N ALA A 101 -3.18 5.34 1.36
CA ALA A 101 -3.17 5.47 2.82
C ALA A 101 -3.16 4.09 3.49
N GLY A 102 -2.44 3.96 4.61
CA GLY A 102 -2.37 2.69 5.31
C GLY A 102 -1.52 2.78 6.56
N ILE A 103 -1.74 1.82 7.44
CA ILE A 103 -0.94 1.57 8.65
C ILE A 103 -0.54 0.10 8.70
N GLU A 104 0.52 -0.19 9.45
CA GLU A 104 1.04 -1.53 9.63
C GLU A 104 1.43 -1.72 11.10
N ILE A 105 0.67 -2.55 11.80
CA ILE A 105 0.86 -2.89 13.21
C ILE A 105 0.97 -4.41 13.30
N ASN A 106 2.14 -4.90 13.68
CA ASN A 106 2.47 -6.31 13.63
C ASN A 106 2.72 -6.87 15.04
N ALA A 107 2.00 -7.94 15.36
CA ALA A 107 2.23 -8.78 16.53
C ALA A 107 1.60 -10.16 16.28
N PRO A 108 1.98 -11.21 17.04
CA PRO A 108 1.33 -12.50 16.95
C PRO A 108 -0.18 -12.39 17.14
N VAL A 109 -0.94 -13.22 16.41
CA VAL A 109 -2.41 -13.18 16.39
C VAL A 109 -3.02 -13.29 17.79
N GLU A 110 -2.42 -14.11 18.65
CA GLU A 110 -2.89 -14.35 20.03
C GLU A 110 -2.80 -13.09 20.90
N VAL A 111 -1.81 -12.24 20.68
CA VAL A 111 -1.50 -11.13 21.60
C VAL A 111 -1.83 -9.75 21.09
N LEU A 112 -2.04 -9.59 19.79
CA LEU A 112 -2.42 -8.30 19.23
C LEU A 112 -3.83 -7.90 19.69
N PRO A 113 -4.00 -6.77 20.43
CA PRO A 113 -5.31 -6.32 20.89
C PRO A 113 -6.32 -6.15 19.75
N LEU A 114 -7.56 -6.58 19.95
CA LEU A 114 -8.63 -6.42 18.96
C LEU A 114 -8.87 -4.97 18.54
N ALA A 115 -8.58 -4.00 19.40
CA ALA A 115 -8.67 -2.58 19.06
C ALA A 115 -7.70 -2.24 17.91
N LEU A 116 -6.45 -2.76 17.95
CA LEU A 116 -5.46 -2.55 16.90
C LEU A 116 -5.77 -3.33 15.61
N TRP A 117 -6.45 -4.48 15.73
CA TRP A 117 -7.04 -5.14 14.56
C TRP A 117 -8.07 -4.25 13.88
N ARG A 118 -9.04 -3.72 14.65
CA ARG A 118 -10.09 -2.85 14.13
C ARG A 118 -9.52 -1.59 13.49
N GLU A 119 -8.55 -0.95 14.14
CA GLU A 119 -7.88 0.23 13.61
C GLU A 119 -7.24 -0.03 12.24
N GLN A 120 -6.55 -1.17 12.09
CA GLN A 120 -5.97 -1.53 10.80
C GLN A 120 -7.03 -1.80 9.72
N PHE A 121 -8.14 -2.45 10.07
CA PHE A 121 -9.24 -2.67 9.14
C PHE A 121 -9.94 -1.37 8.78
N GLU A 122 -10.12 -0.47 9.75
CA GLU A 122 -10.72 0.84 9.52
C GLU A 122 -9.92 1.64 8.49
N VAL A 123 -8.61 1.75 8.68
CA VAL A 123 -7.75 2.49 7.75
C VAL A 123 -7.55 1.72 6.44
N ASN A 124 -7.06 0.47 6.50
CA ASN A 124 -6.54 -0.22 5.33
C ASN A 124 -7.64 -0.83 4.43
N LEU A 125 -8.89 -0.90 4.90
CA LEU A 125 -10.01 -1.45 4.15
C LEU A 125 -11.19 -0.47 4.10
N PHE A 126 -11.84 -0.19 5.24
CA PHE A 126 -13.10 0.57 5.25
C PHE A 126 -12.92 1.99 4.76
N GLY A 127 -11.86 2.69 5.17
CA GLY A 127 -11.54 4.02 4.67
C GLY A 127 -11.31 4.04 3.15
N HIS A 128 -10.65 3.03 2.59
CA HIS A 128 -10.50 2.90 1.13
C HIS A 128 -11.84 2.72 0.44
N ILE A 129 -12.73 1.87 1.00
CA ILE A 129 -14.07 1.66 0.46
C ILE A 129 -14.89 2.94 0.51
N ALA A 130 -14.84 3.67 1.63
CA ALA A 130 -15.55 4.95 1.78
C ALA A 130 -15.12 5.99 0.73
N VAL A 131 -13.80 6.15 0.52
CA VAL A 131 -13.29 7.04 -0.54
C VAL A 131 -13.72 6.57 -1.94
N ILE A 132 -13.71 5.25 -2.19
CA ILE A 132 -14.19 4.70 -3.48
C ILE A 132 -15.66 5.05 -3.68
N GLN A 133 -16.52 4.80 -2.70
CA GLN A 133 -17.96 5.04 -2.79
C GLN A 133 -18.26 6.50 -3.12
N GLU A 134 -17.62 7.42 -2.43
CA GLU A 134 -17.81 8.85 -2.62
C GLU A 134 -17.28 9.35 -3.98
N LEU A 135 -16.14 8.85 -4.45
CA LEU A 135 -15.53 9.31 -5.70
C LEU A 135 -15.97 8.54 -6.96
N LEU A 136 -16.65 7.41 -6.80
CA LEU A 136 -17.08 6.58 -7.93
C LEU A 136 -17.98 7.30 -8.95
N PRO A 137 -18.91 8.21 -8.55
CA PRO A 137 -19.68 8.98 -9.52
C PRO A 137 -18.82 9.84 -10.45
N PHE A 138 -17.73 10.43 -9.93
CA PHE A 138 -16.78 11.21 -10.74
C PHE A 138 -15.98 10.32 -11.69
N LEU A 139 -15.51 9.18 -11.19
CA LEU A 139 -14.77 8.19 -11.98
C LEU A 139 -15.64 7.57 -13.10
N ARG A 140 -16.93 7.38 -12.87
CA ARG A 140 -17.85 6.92 -13.93
C ARG A 140 -17.98 7.95 -15.04
N ARG A 141 -18.11 9.25 -14.70
CA ARG A 141 -18.22 10.32 -15.71
C ARG A 141 -16.97 10.43 -16.58
N SER A 142 -15.80 10.27 -16.00
CA SER A 142 -14.51 10.36 -16.69
C SER A 142 -14.05 9.05 -17.32
N ARG A 143 -14.71 7.93 -17.02
CA ARG A 143 -14.22 6.56 -17.28
C ARG A 143 -12.82 6.38 -16.70
N GLY A 144 -12.65 6.87 -15.49
CA GLY A 144 -11.38 6.93 -14.77
C GLY A 144 -10.93 5.60 -14.19
N ARG A 145 -10.03 5.66 -13.21
CA ARG A 145 -9.39 4.48 -12.64
C ARG A 145 -9.28 4.54 -11.14
N ILE A 146 -9.41 3.38 -10.49
CA ILE A 146 -9.07 3.14 -9.10
C ILE A 146 -7.79 2.30 -9.07
N VAL A 147 -6.79 2.74 -8.32
CA VAL A 147 -5.54 2.01 -8.07
C VAL A 147 -5.46 1.75 -6.56
N ASN A 148 -5.71 0.53 -6.15
CA ASN A 148 -5.61 0.12 -4.75
C ASN A 148 -4.21 -0.40 -4.46
N ILE A 149 -3.52 0.20 -3.48
CA ILE A 149 -2.22 -0.26 -3.04
C ILE A 149 -2.40 -1.36 -1.99
N SER A 150 -2.27 -2.59 -2.47
CA SER A 150 -2.23 -3.80 -1.66
C SER A 150 -0.81 -4.05 -1.13
N SER A 151 -0.39 -5.29 -1.06
CA SER A 151 0.93 -5.76 -0.62
C SER A 151 1.15 -7.19 -1.12
N VAL A 152 2.39 -7.68 -1.08
CA VAL A 152 2.66 -9.12 -1.06
C VAL A 152 1.91 -9.79 0.11
N GLY A 153 1.72 -9.05 1.22
CA GLY A 153 0.89 -9.46 2.35
C GLY A 153 -0.61 -9.63 2.03
N GLY A 154 -1.09 -9.20 0.86
CA GLY A 154 -2.45 -9.46 0.39
C GLY A 154 -2.64 -10.82 -0.29
N VAL A 155 -1.57 -11.61 -0.46
CA VAL A 155 -1.59 -12.96 -1.06
C VAL A 155 -0.75 -13.98 -0.30
N ALA A 156 0.15 -13.53 0.59
CA ALA A 156 0.97 -14.36 1.46
C ALA A 156 1.01 -13.76 2.87
N ALA A 157 0.47 -14.46 3.86
CA ALA A 157 0.53 -14.02 5.25
C ALA A 157 1.79 -14.57 5.92
N LEU A 158 2.64 -13.66 6.41
CA LEU A 158 3.82 -14.02 7.19
C LEU A 158 3.47 -14.14 8.68
N PRO A 159 4.23 -14.91 9.48
CA PRO A 159 4.11 -14.87 10.93
C PRO A 159 4.21 -13.43 11.46
N VAL A 160 3.44 -13.10 12.49
CA VAL A 160 3.34 -11.76 13.12
C VAL A 160 2.51 -10.74 12.31
N PHE A 161 2.37 -10.90 11.01
CA PHE A 161 1.66 -9.96 10.11
C PHE A 161 0.16 -10.26 9.94
N GLY A 162 -0.46 -11.08 10.80
CA GLY A 162 -1.82 -11.58 10.62
C GLY A 162 -2.87 -10.49 10.38
N ALA A 163 -2.88 -9.43 11.20
CA ALA A 163 -3.85 -8.34 11.08
C ALA A 163 -3.64 -7.53 9.80
N TYR A 164 -2.41 -7.11 9.53
CA TYR A 164 -2.07 -6.39 8.31
C TYR A 164 -2.40 -7.21 7.05
N ALA A 165 -1.96 -8.46 7.00
CA ALA A 165 -2.27 -9.36 5.90
C ALA A 165 -3.78 -9.52 5.71
N GLY A 166 -4.54 -9.71 6.80
CA GLY A 166 -6.00 -9.79 6.76
C GLY A 166 -6.64 -8.60 6.06
N THR A 167 -6.18 -7.37 6.35
CA THR A 167 -6.70 -6.16 5.67
C THR A 167 -6.38 -6.15 4.18
N LYS A 168 -5.16 -6.57 3.80
CA LYS A 168 -4.73 -6.56 2.39
C LYS A 168 -5.38 -7.68 1.58
N PHE A 169 -5.60 -8.87 2.15
CA PHE A 169 -6.42 -9.92 1.54
C PHE A 169 -7.86 -9.46 1.29
N ALA A 170 -8.46 -8.79 2.28
CA ALA A 170 -9.80 -8.23 2.15
C ALA A 170 -9.87 -7.16 1.03
N LEU A 171 -8.87 -6.28 0.94
CA LEU A 171 -8.78 -5.27 -0.10
C LEU A 171 -8.62 -5.90 -1.51
N GLU A 172 -7.85 -6.99 -1.64
CA GLU A 172 -7.72 -7.76 -2.89
C GLU A 172 -9.08 -8.30 -3.35
N ALA A 173 -9.82 -8.94 -2.43
CA ALA A 173 -11.14 -9.50 -2.71
C ALA A 173 -12.15 -8.42 -3.09
N ALA A 174 -12.22 -7.32 -2.30
CA ALA A 174 -13.09 -6.18 -2.60
C ALA A 174 -12.75 -5.53 -3.94
N SER A 175 -11.46 -5.42 -4.29
CA SER A 175 -11.02 -4.87 -5.57
C SER A 175 -11.44 -5.74 -6.75
N ASP A 176 -11.41 -7.05 -6.60
CA ASP A 176 -11.85 -7.99 -7.64
C ASP A 176 -13.35 -7.94 -7.88
N SER A 177 -14.16 -7.85 -6.81
CA SER A 177 -15.60 -7.64 -6.91
C SER A 177 -15.90 -6.33 -7.62
N LEU A 178 -15.36 -5.23 -7.10
CA LEU A 178 -15.57 -3.89 -7.65
C LEU A 178 -15.17 -3.81 -9.15
N ARG A 179 -14.06 -4.43 -9.53
CA ARG A 179 -13.59 -4.43 -10.92
C ARG A 179 -14.64 -5.03 -11.89
N ARG A 180 -15.31 -6.09 -11.45
CA ARG A 180 -16.37 -6.74 -12.23
C ARG A 180 -17.65 -5.90 -12.28
N GLU A 181 -18.02 -5.30 -11.15
CA GLU A 181 -19.21 -4.46 -10.99
C GLU A 181 -19.15 -3.19 -11.85
N VAL A 182 -18.00 -2.51 -11.89
CA VAL A 182 -17.88 -1.20 -12.55
C VAL A 182 -17.37 -1.29 -13.99
N SER A 183 -17.08 -2.49 -14.49
CA SER A 183 -16.51 -2.69 -15.84
C SER A 183 -17.44 -2.17 -16.94
N ALA A 184 -18.75 -2.38 -16.82
CA ALA A 184 -19.76 -1.90 -17.77
C ALA A 184 -19.83 -0.35 -17.83
N HIS A 185 -19.37 0.33 -16.78
CA HIS A 185 -19.33 1.78 -16.70
C HIS A 185 -18.00 2.38 -17.21
N GLY A 186 -17.08 1.54 -17.67
CA GLY A 186 -15.77 1.97 -18.19
C GLY A 186 -14.75 2.35 -17.10
N VAL A 187 -15.07 2.19 -15.82
CA VAL A 187 -14.13 2.41 -14.71
C VAL A 187 -13.19 1.21 -14.60
N GLN A 188 -11.91 1.49 -14.47
CA GLN A 188 -10.87 0.46 -14.34
C GLN A 188 -10.44 0.34 -12.89
N VAL A 189 -10.38 -0.88 -12.36
CA VAL A 189 -9.85 -1.16 -11.01
C VAL A 189 -8.59 -1.98 -11.13
N VAL A 190 -7.52 -1.48 -10.54
CA VAL A 190 -6.18 -2.06 -10.57
C VAL A 190 -5.67 -2.24 -9.17
N VAL A 191 -5.07 -3.38 -8.89
CA VAL A 191 -4.37 -3.63 -7.63
C VAL A 191 -2.87 -3.60 -7.89
N VAL A 192 -2.15 -2.86 -7.05
CA VAL A 192 -0.69 -2.87 -7.02
C VAL A 192 -0.25 -3.62 -5.77
N GLN A 193 0.64 -4.59 -5.95
CA GLN A 193 1.14 -5.50 -4.92
C GLN A 193 2.64 -5.24 -4.68
N PRO A 194 3.00 -4.25 -3.84
CA PRO A 194 4.39 -4.05 -3.45
C PRO A 194 4.90 -5.20 -2.59
N GLY A 195 6.15 -5.59 -2.80
CA GLY A 195 6.96 -6.26 -1.80
C GLY A 195 7.57 -5.23 -0.85
N GLY A 196 8.81 -5.42 -0.42
CA GLY A 196 9.50 -4.45 0.41
C GLY A 196 9.74 -3.13 -0.32
N VAL A 197 9.28 -2.04 0.29
CA VAL A 197 9.56 -0.67 -0.15
C VAL A 197 10.11 0.11 1.04
N ARG A 198 11.21 0.81 0.85
CA ARG A 198 11.80 1.67 1.90
C ARG A 198 10.91 2.86 2.17
N THR A 199 10.18 2.81 3.29
CA THR A 199 9.24 3.83 3.75
C THR A 199 9.36 4.00 5.26
N GLU A 200 8.93 5.16 5.76
CA GLU A 200 8.83 5.41 7.19
C GLU A 200 7.84 4.45 7.88
N MET A 201 6.74 4.09 7.21
CA MET A 201 5.76 3.14 7.74
C MET A 201 6.42 1.80 8.06
N ALA A 202 7.20 1.26 7.14
CA ALA A 202 7.88 -0.03 7.33
C ALA A 202 8.96 0.02 8.42
N ALA A 203 9.63 1.16 8.61
CA ALA A 203 10.57 1.35 9.71
C ALA A 203 9.86 1.41 11.08
N ARG A 204 8.83 2.25 11.20
CA ARG A 204 8.04 2.39 12.44
C ARG A 204 7.31 1.10 12.85
N SER A 205 6.89 0.28 11.90
CA SER A 205 6.24 -1.01 12.17
C SER A 205 7.14 -1.95 12.98
N GLY A 206 8.45 -1.95 12.72
CA GLY A 206 9.42 -2.71 13.49
C GLY A 206 9.51 -2.23 14.95
N ASP A 207 9.66 -0.92 15.17
CA ASP A 207 9.73 -0.33 16.50
C ASP A 207 8.47 -0.62 17.31
N LEU A 208 7.29 -0.42 16.71
CA LEU A 208 6.00 -0.71 17.36
C LEU A 208 5.85 -2.20 17.71
N SER A 209 6.35 -3.10 16.87
CA SER A 209 6.36 -4.54 17.19
C SER A 209 7.18 -4.86 18.42
N LEU A 210 8.33 -4.20 18.61
CA LEU A 210 9.17 -4.36 19.82
C LEU A 210 8.51 -3.74 21.07
N GLU A 211 7.85 -2.59 20.93
CA GLU A 211 7.10 -1.97 22.03
C GLU A 211 5.95 -2.88 22.49
N LEU A 212 5.17 -3.44 21.53
CA LEU A 212 4.12 -4.40 21.84
C LEU A 212 4.67 -5.66 22.51
N ALA A 213 5.83 -6.15 22.05
CA ALA A 213 6.47 -7.31 22.65
C ALA A 213 6.88 -7.04 24.11
N ALA A 214 7.43 -5.86 24.39
CA ALA A 214 7.82 -5.45 25.75
C ALA A 214 6.61 -5.31 26.70
N ALA A 215 5.45 -4.95 26.18
CA ALA A 215 4.21 -4.82 26.94
C ALA A 215 3.47 -6.15 27.21
N MET A 216 3.92 -7.27 26.65
CA MET A 216 3.34 -8.60 26.87
C MET A 216 3.57 -9.08 28.31
N ASN A 217 2.67 -9.97 28.78
CA ASN A 217 2.91 -10.70 30.02
C ASN A 217 4.09 -11.67 29.88
N THR A 218 4.63 -12.16 30.99
CA THR A 218 5.82 -13.03 31.03
C THR A 218 5.65 -14.31 30.21
N GLU A 219 4.43 -14.88 30.18
CA GLU A 219 4.15 -16.09 29.42
C GLU A 219 4.23 -15.82 27.92
N HIS A 220 3.55 -14.78 27.44
CA HIS A 220 3.59 -14.39 26.03
C HIS A 220 4.98 -13.94 25.59
N GLN A 221 5.72 -13.25 26.46
CA GLN A 221 7.12 -12.89 26.16
C GLN A 221 7.95 -14.15 25.93
N ARG A 222 7.83 -15.16 26.80
CA ARG A 222 8.54 -16.43 26.65
C ARG A 222 8.17 -17.17 25.35
N LEU A 223 6.92 -17.08 24.90
CA LEU A 223 6.43 -17.77 23.71
C LEU A 223 6.82 -17.05 22.41
N TYR A 224 6.80 -15.71 22.41
CA TYR A 224 6.82 -14.93 21.17
C TYR A 224 8.01 -13.99 20.98
N SER A 225 8.80 -13.67 22.02
CA SER A 225 9.90 -12.68 21.88
C SER A 225 10.91 -13.07 20.81
N ASP A 226 11.33 -14.34 20.76
CA ASP A 226 12.28 -14.81 19.76
C ASP A 226 11.72 -14.69 18.33
N LEU A 227 10.45 -15.01 18.14
CA LEU A 227 9.79 -14.88 16.84
C LEU A 227 9.71 -13.40 16.41
N ILE A 228 9.31 -12.51 17.31
CA ILE A 228 9.18 -11.09 17.02
C ILE A 228 10.57 -10.50 16.70
N ASN A 229 11.56 -10.75 17.53
CA ASN A 229 12.92 -10.26 17.32
C ASN A 229 13.51 -10.77 16.00
N ALA A 230 13.33 -12.05 15.67
CA ALA A 230 13.78 -12.63 14.41
C ALA A 230 13.06 -12.00 13.21
N THR A 231 11.73 -11.73 13.36
CA THR A 231 10.93 -11.10 12.32
C THR A 231 11.37 -9.66 12.07
N VAL A 232 11.54 -8.87 13.13
CA VAL A 232 11.99 -7.46 13.03
C VAL A 232 13.40 -7.41 12.42
N ALA A 233 14.34 -8.22 12.90
CA ALA A 233 15.69 -8.27 12.35
C ALA A 233 15.72 -8.68 10.86
N SER A 234 14.90 -9.67 10.48
CA SER A 234 14.76 -10.11 9.09
C SER A 234 14.17 -9.01 8.21
N ASN A 235 13.14 -8.32 8.70
CA ASN A 235 12.50 -7.21 7.99
C ASN A 235 13.44 -6.02 7.81
N THR A 236 14.21 -5.65 8.86
CA THR A 236 15.21 -4.58 8.78
C THR A 236 16.28 -4.87 7.72
N ALA A 237 16.87 -6.07 7.76
CA ALA A 237 17.85 -6.49 6.75
C ALA A 237 17.27 -6.55 5.33
N PHE A 238 15.99 -6.88 5.21
CA PHE A 238 15.27 -6.89 3.95
C PHE A 238 15.03 -5.47 3.41
N LEU A 239 14.66 -4.52 4.28
CA LEU A 239 14.42 -3.12 3.92
C LEU A 239 15.66 -2.42 3.38
N GLU A 240 16.86 -2.80 3.79
CA GLU A 240 18.11 -2.27 3.23
C GLU A 240 18.21 -2.49 1.70
N ARG A 241 17.69 -3.61 1.22
CA ARG A 241 17.69 -4.01 -0.20
C ARG A 241 16.37 -3.75 -0.91
N ALA A 242 15.39 -3.23 -0.19
CA ALA A 242 14.04 -3.01 -0.69
C ALA A 242 13.99 -1.91 -1.76
N LEU A 243 12.90 -1.93 -2.54
CA LEU A 243 12.68 -0.97 -3.61
C LEU A 243 12.61 0.46 -3.05
N PRO A 244 13.34 1.44 -3.59
CA PRO A 244 13.17 2.84 -3.21
C PRO A 244 11.76 3.34 -3.48
N ALA A 245 11.18 4.14 -2.55
CA ALA A 245 9.84 4.71 -2.69
C ALA A 245 9.67 5.49 -4.00
N ALA A 246 10.70 6.22 -4.45
CA ALA A 246 10.67 6.95 -5.72
C ALA A 246 10.45 6.03 -6.92
N LYS A 247 11.09 4.84 -6.94
CA LYS A 247 10.89 3.86 -8.01
C LYS A 247 9.49 3.22 -7.95
N ALA A 248 8.98 2.97 -6.75
CA ALA A 248 7.61 2.47 -6.56
C ALA A 248 6.59 3.51 -7.04
N GLY A 249 6.70 4.76 -6.59
CA GLY A 249 5.83 5.87 -7.00
C GLY A 249 5.81 6.10 -8.50
N ALA A 250 6.96 6.09 -9.17
CA ALA A 250 7.04 6.22 -10.62
C ALA A 250 6.31 5.08 -11.37
N LYS A 251 6.38 3.84 -10.86
CA LYS A 251 5.64 2.71 -11.43
C LYS A 251 4.13 2.86 -11.20
N ILE A 252 3.71 3.27 -9.99
CA ILE A 252 2.29 3.48 -9.66
C ILE A 252 1.71 4.62 -10.51
N ALA A 253 2.43 5.73 -10.68
CA ALA A 253 2.00 6.82 -11.55
C ALA A 253 1.75 6.36 -13.00
N ARG A 254 2.64 5.52 -13.54
CA ARG A 254 2.42 4.88 -14.86
C ARG A 254 1.21 3.96 -14.87
N VAL A 255 1.02 3.16 -13.83
CA VAL A 255 -0.16 2.28 -13.69
C VAL A 255 -1.44 3.11 -13.64
N ALA A 256 -1.46 4.22 -12.90
CA ALA A 256 -2.60 5.12 -12.79
C ALA A 256 -2.99 5.77 -14.12
N THR A 257 -2.05 5.90 -15.07
CA THR A 257 -2.24 6.70 -16.29
C THR A 257 -2.15 5.92 -17.60
N THR A 258 -1.68 4.66 -17.60
CA THR A 258 -1.58 3.85 -18.82
C THR A 258 -2.97 3.56 -19.43
N PRO A 259 -3.16 3.58 -20.77
CA PRO A 259 -4.48 3.43 -21.37
C PRO A 259 -5.16 2.09 -21.09
N ARG A 260 -4.40 0.98 -21.09
CA ARG A 260 -4.91 -0.39 -20.90
C ARG A 260 -4.12 -1.10 -19.81
N PRO A 261 -4.43 -0.86 -18.51
CA PRO A 261 -3.73 -1.53 -17.43
C PRO A 261 -4.11 -3.00 -17.31
N ARG A 262 -3.19 -3.78 -16.74
CA ARG A 262 -3.52 -5.10 -16.20
C ARG A 262 -4.31 -4.94 -14.91
N ALA A 263 -5.05 -5.99 -14.51
CA ALA A 263 -5.78 -5.98 -13.24
C ALA A 263 -4.84 -5.93 -12.02
N ARG A 264 -3.62 -6.47 -12.13
CA ARG A 264 -2.61 -6.52 -11.05
C ARG A 264 -1.22 -6.17 -11.54
N TYR A 265 -0.47 -5.50 -10.66
CA TYR A 265 0.95 -5.18 -10.87
C TYR A 265 1.74 -5.50 -9.61
N THR A 266 2.76 -6.29 -9.76
CA THR A 266 3.71 -6.61 -8.70
C THR A 266 4.88 -5.63 -8.72
N LEU A 267 5.28 -5.12 -7.54
CA LEU A 267 6.43 -4.22 -7.39
C LEU A 267 7.47 -4.84 -6.46
N GLY A 268 8.69 -4.97 -6.96
CA GLY A 268 9.80 -5.62 -6.24
C GLY A 268 10.06 -7.03 -6.75
N THR A 269 11.30 -7.48 -6.61
CA THR A 269 11.74 -8.81 -7.04
C THR A 269 11.24 -9.91 -6.11
N ASP A 270 11.16 -9.60 -4.83
CA ASP A 270 10.62 -10.42 -3.76
C ASP A 270 9.14 -10.77 -3.99
N ALA A 271 8.31 -9.77 -4.22
CA ALA A 271 6.91 -9.98 -4.54
C ALA A 271 6.73 -10.73 -5.87
N ALA A 272 7.56 -10.44 -6.87
CA ALA A 272 7.54 -11.15 -8.15
C ALA A 272 7.87 -12.64 -8.01
N PHE A 273 8.64 -13.01 -6.98
CA PHE A 273 8.96 -14.40 -6.67
C PHE A 273 7.90 -15.07 -5.79
N ILE A 274 7.47 -14.41 -4.70
CA ILE A 274 6.54 -14.99 -3.72
C ILE A 274 5.13 -15.16 -4.29
N ILE A 275 4.61 -14.16 -5.00
CA ILE A 275 3.21 -14.16 -5.45
C ILE A 275 2.87 -15.36 -6.38
N PRO A 276 3.70 -15.74 -7.37
CA PRO A 276 3.42 -16.95 -8.13
C PRO A 276 3.47 -18.22 -7.27
N LEU A 277 4.39 -18.32 -6.31
CA LEU A 277 4.52 -19.49 -5.45
C LEU A 277 3.24 -19.75 -4.64
N THR A 278 2.60 -18.71 -4.11
CA THR A 278 1.35 -18.85 -3.34
C THR A 278 0.20 -19.48 -4.13
N ARG A 279 0.26 -19.43 -5.46
CA ARG A 279 -0.79 -19.96 -6.34
C ARG A 279 -0.59 -21.44 -6.70
N PHE A 280 0.66 -21.91 -6.67
CA PHE A 280 1.02 -23.24 -7.18
C PHE A 280 1.51 -24.20 -6.10
N LEU A 281 2.00 -23.69 -4.96
CA LEU A 281 2.52 -24.54 -3.91
C LEU A 281 1.43 -24.93 -2.89
N PRO A 282 1.41 -26.21 -2.44
CA PRO A 282 0.58 -26.62 -1.31
C PRO A 282 0.93 -25.82 -0.04
N ALA A 283 -0.06 -25.58 0.82
CA ALA A 283 0.08 -24.76 2.03
C ALA A 283 1.27 -25.20 2.91
N ARG A 284 1.45 -26.51 3.16
CA ARG A 284 2.56 -27.03 3.97
C ARG A 284 3.95 -26.66 3.42
N LEU A 285 4.10 -26.61 2.09
CA LEU A 285 5.36 -26.23 1.47
C LEU A 285 5.58 -24.72 1.56
N MET A 286 4.51 -23.92 1.39
CA MET A 286 4.56 -22.49 1.63
C MET A 286 4.90 -22.18 3.10
N ASP A 287 4.31 -22.88 4.06
CA ASP A 287 4.64 -22.74 5.48
C ASP A 287 6.12 -23.01 5.73
N ALA A 288 6.69 -24.08 5.15
CA ALA A 288 8.10 -24.37 5.28
C ALA A 288 8.99 -23.24 4.73
N ILE A 289 8.65 -22.68 3.56
CA ILE A 289 9.38 -21.57 2.94
C ILE A 289 9.29 -20.30 3.78
N LEU A 290 8.07 -19.91 4.17
CA LEU A 290 7.83 -18.66 4.88
C LEU A 290 8.36 -18.68 6.32
N THR A 291 8.36 -19.85 6.99
CA THR A 291 8.87 -19.98 8.36
C THR A 291 10.39 -20.16 8.42
N MET A 292 11.04 -20.64 7.38
CA MET A 292 12.51 -20.78 7.35
C MET A 292 13.25 -19.45 7.55
N SER A 293 12.73 -18.37 7.00
CA SER A 293 13.32 -17.04 7.12
C SER A 293 13.14 -16.40 8.51
N HIS A 294 12.23 -16.94 9.34
CA HIS A 294 11.87 -16.41 10.65
C HIS A 294 12.27 -17.35 11.80
N ARG A 295 13.02 -18.42 11.53
CA ARG A 295 13.57 -19.28 12.57
C ARG A 295 14.69 -18.55 13.33
N PRO A 296 14.63 -18.48 14.66
CA PRO A 296 15.73 -17.92 15.45
C PRO A 296 17.01 -18.70 15.11
N ARG A 297 18.06 -17.98 14.73
CA ARG A 297 19.38 -18.60 14.55
C ARG A 297 19.84 -19.10 15.92
N LYS A 298 19.98 -20.41 16.10
CA LYS A 298 20.61 -20.94 17.30
C LYS A 298 21.96 -20.26 17.47
N PRO A 299 22.26 -19.72 18.68
CA PRO A 299 23.57 -19.15 18.93
C PRO A 299 24.62 -20.23 18.61
N LYS A 300 25.63 -19.88 17.84
CA LYS A 300 26.81 -20.75 17.68
C LYS A 300 27.34 -20.99 19.09
N THR A 301 27.22 -22.22 19.58
CA THR A 301 27.88 -22.64 20.79
C THR A 301 29.35 -22.31 20.63
N ALA A 302 29.86 -21.37 21.44
CA ALA A 302 31.28 -21.09 21.49
C ALA A 302 31.95 -22.40 21.88
N SER A 303 32.77 -22.96 21.00
CA SER A 303 33.60 -24.11 21.30
C SER A 303 34.58 -23.66 22.41
N THR A 304 34.35 -24.14 23.62
CA THR A 304 35.29 -23.98 24.74
C THR A 304 36.65 -24.54 24.30
N PRO A 305 37.72 -23.76 24.34
CA PRO A 305 39.04 -24.30 24.04
C PRO A 305 39.39 -25.39 25.08
N ALA A 306 39.68 -26.58 24.60
CA ALA A 306 40.14 -27.66 25.45
C ALA A 306 41.37 -27.17 26.29
N ALA A 307 41.23 -27.21 27.60
CA ALA A 307 42.32 -26.95 28.51
C ALA A 307 43.45 -27.96 28.25
N LYS A 308 44.60 -27.50 27.75
CA LYS A 308 45.83 -28.29 27.71
C LYS A 308 46.24 -28.65 29.13
N SER A 309 46.14 -29.91 29.48
CA SER A 309 46.73 -30.46 30.72
C SER A 309 48.23 -30.23 30.68
N ALA A 310 48.71 -29.37 31.60
CA ALA A 310 50.13 -29.22 31.88
C ALA A 310 50.58 -30.48 32.60
N GLY A 311 51.43 -31.29 31.94
CA GLY A 311 52.14 -32.40 32.56
C GLY A 311 53.17 -31.85 33.55
N SER A 312 53.17 -32.37 34.78
CA SER A 312 54.22 -32.17 35.76
C SER A 312 55.50 -32.92 35.37
N PRO A 313 56.68 -32.32 35.53
CA PRO A 313 57.95 -33.08 35.49
C PRO A 313 58.23 -33.68 36.86
N SER A 314 58.65 -34.94 36.84
CA SER A 314 59.32 -35.66 37.95
C SER A 314 60.75 -35.23 38.08
#